data_9185fb3469ddc418ac58b794fe02ea6a
#
_entry.id   9185fb3469ddc418ac58b794fe02ea6a
#
_cell.length_a   1.000
_cell.length_b   1.000
_cell.length_c   1.000
_cell.angle_alpha   90.00
_cell.angle_beta   90.00
_cell.angle_gamma   90.00
#
_symmetry.space_group_name_H-M   'P 1'
#
loop_
_entity.id
_entity.type
_entity.pdbx_description
1 polymer ?
#
loop_
_entity_poly.entity_id
_entity_poly.type
_entity_poly.pdbx_seq_one_letter_code
_entity_poly.pdbx_strand_id
1 'polypeptide(L)'
;AVDSALKSAQVLGDHENAQWLREYRQRLIEAINALWDEQSAWYPDSVHDDGIPSVKTCVHTGFLSLLYDIAPEDRRAAILDKVLNPPEGMTQVGSPFAVLYLFEMLEKAGRTDEVIARIYQYYQPMLDHQATTVWETFADSTVTWQDFPTRSHCHAWSASPIHSLNRIVLGIVPASAGGAKFSISPYLSGLAWAKGATASIHGPVEVSWRKEGDTIEIEARAPRAVELEFVNNESLKGLKVNYRRTE
;
A
#
# COMPACT_ATOMS: atom_id res chain seq x y z
N ALA A 1 11.17 -9.70 1.07
CA ALA A 1 11.90 -10.83 0.47
C ALA A 1 11.69 -12.11 1.31
N VAL A 2 12.07 -12.13 2.62
CA VAL A 2 12.02 -13.35 3.46
C VAL A 2 10.61 -13.93 3.55
N ASP A 3 9.58 -13.11 3.78
CA ASP A 3 8.17 -13.57 3.86
C ASP A 3 7.69 -14.18 2.54
N SER A 4 8.09 -13.61 1.40
CA SER A 4 7.74 -14.15 0.08
C SER A 4 8.45 -15.48 -0.18
N ALA A 5 9.74 -15.58 0.18
CA ALA A 5 10.50 -16.83 0.08
C ALA A 5 9.90 -17.93 0.97
N LEU A 6 9.52 -17.59 2.20
CA LEU A 6 8.85 -18.50 3.12
C LEU A 6 7.53 -19.04 2.55
N LYS A 7 6.68 -18.15 2.01
CA LYS A 7 5.43 -18.55 1.35
C LYS A 7 5.70 -19.49 0.16
N SER A 8 6.72 -19.19 -0.66
CA SER A 8 7.10 -20.04 -1.78
C SER A 8 7.59 -21.43 -1.33
N ALA A 9 8.46 -21.49 -0.32
CA ALA A 9 8.91 -22.76 0.25
C ALA A 9 7.75 -23.61 0.81
N GLN A 10 6.79 -22.96 1.48
CA GLN A 10 5.59 -23.63 1.99
C GLN A 10 4.74 -24.24 0.86
N VAL A 11 4.50 -23.48 -0.23
CA VAL A 11 3.72 -23.95 -1.39
C VAL A 11 4.41 -25.10 -2.10
N LEU A 12 5.74 -25.09 -2.16
CA LEU A 12 6.55 -26.14 -2.78
C LEU A 12 6.76 -27.37 -1.88
N GLY A 13 6.31 -27.34 -0.63
CA GLY A 13 6.54 -28.42 0.34
C GLY A 13 8.00 -28.51 0.80
N ASP A 14 8.80 -27.47 0.61
CA ASP A 14 10.19 -27.38 1.05
C ASP A 14 10.25 -27.03 2.53
N HIS A 15 10.11 -28.05 3.36
CA HIS A 15 10.01 -27.90 4.81
C HIS A 15 11.32 -27.39 5.44
N GLU A 16 12.47 -27.79 4.91
CA GLU A 16 13.78 -27.38 5.43
C GLU A 16 14.00 -25.88 5.24
N ASN A 17 13.85 -25.38 4.01
CA ASN A 17 13.97 -23.94 3.73
C ASN A 17 12.86 -23.13 4.41
N ALA A 18 11.65 -23.66 4.52
CA ALA A 18 10.57 -22.99 5.23
C ALA A 18 10.87 -22.82 6.73
N GLN A 19 11.51 -23.80 7.36
CA GLN A 19 11.94 -23.70 8.76
C GLN A 19 13.09 -22.70 8.91
N TRP A 20 14.13 -22.82 8.09
CA TRP A 20 15.26 -21.91 8.10
C TRP A 20 14.83 -20.46 7.90
N LEU A 21 13.92 -20.19 6.95
CA LEU A 21 13.41 -18.84 6.68
C LEU A 21 12.60 -18.26 7.85
N ARG A 22 11.83 -19.08 8.58
CA ARG A 22 11.15 -18.63 9.81
C ARG A 22 12.14 -18.21 10.90
N GLU A 23 13.15 -19.04 11.14
CA GLU A 23 14.18 -18.75 12.14
C GLU A 23 15.02 -17.51 11.74
N TYR A 24 15.35 -17.38 10.46
CA TYR A 24 16.06 -16.22 9.93
C TYR A 24 15.23 -14.95 10.07
N ARG A 25 13.93 -14.99 9.72
CA ARG A 25 13.01 -13.89 9.91
C ARG A 25 12.94 -13.44 11.38
N GLN A 26 12.85 -14.38 12.29
CA GLN A 26 12.78 -14.08 13.72
C GLN A 26 14.06 -13.38 14.20
N ARG A 27 15.23 -13.86 13.81
CA ARG A 27 16.50 -13.19 14.13
C ARG A 27 16.60 -11.77 13.56
N LEU A 28 16.09 -11.55 12.34
CA LEU A 28 16.04 -10.19 11.75
C LEU A 28 15.12 -9.28 12.56
N ILE A 29 13.94 -9.74 12.98
CA ILE A 29 13.01 -8.97 13.81
C ILE A 29 13.68 -8.59 15.15
N GLU A 30 14.32 -9.54 15.80
CA GLU A 30 15.03 -9.31 17.06
C GLU A 30 16.18 -8.28 16.89
N ALA A 31 16.97 -8.44 15.85
CA ALA A 31 18.08 -7.52 15.55
C ALA A 31 17.58 -6.09 15.25
N ILE A 32 16.49 -5.95 14.48
CA ILE A 32 15.90 -4.63 14.19
C ILE A 32 15.32 -4.02 15.47
N ASN A 33 14.61 -4.80 16.28
CA ASN A 33 14.03 -4.30 17.53
C ASN A 33 15.08 -3.93 18.58
N ALA A 34 16.26 -4.52 18.54
CA ALA A 34 17.38 -4.14 19.40
C ALA A 34 17.95 -2.74 19.06
N LEU A 35 17.65 -2.21 17.87
CA LEU A 35 18.04 -0.85 17.46
C LEU A 35 17.02 0.21 17.88
N TRP A 36 15.93 -0.16 18.54
CA TRP A 36 14.94 0.82 18.99
C TRP A 36 15.51 1.82 19.96
N ASP A 37 15.37 3.10 19.66
CA ASP A 37 15.75 4.18 20.57
C ASP A 37 14.54 4.62 21.40
N GLU A 38 14.61 4.39 22.70
CA GLU A 38 13.54 4.72 23.66
C GLU A 38 13.34 6.24 23.80
N GLN A 39 14.38 7.04 23.58
CA GLN A 39 14.29 8.50 23.71
C GLN A 39 13.49 9.11 22.56
N SER A 40 13.81 8.73 21.33
CA SER A 40 13.07 9.18 20.15
C SER A 40 11.79 8.38 19.92
N ALA A 41 11.61 7.24 20.60
CA ALA A 41 10.59 6.23 20.32
C ALA A 41 10.49 5.93 18.81
N TRP A 42 11.67 5.58 18.22
CA TRP A 42 11.80 5.31 16.78
C TRP A 42 12.96 4.37 16.46
N TYR A 43 12.95 3.81 15.26
CA TYR A 43 14.08 3.06 14.71
C TYR A 43 15.03 4.01 13.96
N PRO A 44 16.34 3.86 14.09
CA PRO A 44 17.30 4.67 13.33
C PRO A 44 17.18 4.38 11.83
N ASP A 45 17.60 5.35 11.02
CA ASP A 45 17.59 5.23 9.56
C ASP A 45 18.62 4.21 9.06
N SER A 46 19.76 4.17 9.70
CA SER A 46 20.86 3.26 9.38
C SER A 46 21.76 3.02 10.60
N VAL A 47 22.66 2.05 10.47
CA VAL A 47 23.78 1.82 11.39
C VAL A 47 25.08 2.02 10.59
N HIS A 48 25.98 2.82 11.12
CA HIS A 48 27.29 3.07 10.50
C HIS A 48 28.24 1.87 10.66
N ASP A 49 29.35 1.86 9.92
CA ASP A 49 30.34 0.76 9.93
C ASP A 49 30.96 0.52 11.32
N ASP A 50 31.01 1.54 12.17
CA ASP A 50 31.44 1.46 13.57
C ASP A 50 30.37 0.92 14.53
N GLY A 51 29.20 0.56 14.01
CA GLY A 51 28.08 0.05 14.78
C GLY A 51 27.22 1.13 15.45
N ILE A 52 27.50 2.42 15.24
CA ILE A 52 26.74 3.53 15.82
C ILE A 52 25.49 3.81 14.97
N PRO A 53 24.29 3.82 15.57
CA PRO A 53 23.07 4.19 14.84
C PRO A 53 23.12 5.64 14.35
N SER A 54 22.54 5.88 13.16
CA SER A 54 22.36 7.22 12.63
C SER A 54 21.46 8.06 13.53
N VAL A 55 21.80 9.33 13.71
CA VAL A 55 20.94 10.32 14.39
C VAL A 55 19.80 10.81 13.50
N LYS A 56 19.87 10.56 12.19
CA LYS A 56 18.78 10.87 11.26
C LYS A 56 17.67 9.85 11.37
N THR A 57 16.46 10.32 11.27
CA THR A 57 15.26 9.49 11.25
C THR A 57 14.47 9.74 9.97
N CYS A 58 13.79 8.70 9.50
CA CYS A 58 12.90 8.78 8.35
C CYS A 58 11.60 8.02 8.61
N VAL A 59 10.53 8.42 7.96
CA VAL A 59 9.23 7.74 8.10
C VAL A 59 9.26 6.30 7.57
N HIS A 60 10.23 5.96 6.70
CA HIS A 60 10.33 4.65 6.06
C HIS A 60 10.54 3.52 7.06
N THR A 61 11.43 3.69 8.05
CA THR A 61 11.67 2.66 9.06
C THR A 61 10.41 2.37 9.88
N GLY A 62 9.60 3.40 10.14
CA GLY A 62 8.32 3.26 10.83
C GLY A 62 7.29 2.49 10.02
N PHE A 63 6.92 2.96 8.83
CA PHE A 63 5.86 2.30 8.07
C PHE A 63 6.27 0.88 7.60
N LEU A 64 7.55 0.64 7.30
CA LEU A 64 8.03 -0.71 6.97
C LEU A 64 7.98 -1.65 8.17
N SER A 65 8.28 -1.16 9.39
CA SER A 65 8.19 -1.97 10.60
C SER A 65 6.76 -2.39 10.91
N LEU A 66 5.77 -1.53 10.61
CA LEU A 66 4.34 -1.86 10.73
C LEU A 66 3.87 -2.79 9.62
N LEU A 67 4.26 -2.52 8.37
CA LEU A 67 3.85 -3.31 7.20
C LEU A 67 4.27 -4.77 7.33
N TYR A 68 5.50 -5.01 7.76
CA TYR A 68 6.08 -6.35 7.84
C TYR A 68 6.01 -6.99 9.22
N ASP A 69 5.20 -6.45 10.15
CA ASP A 69 5.03 -6.97 11.51
C ASP A 69 6.35 -7.15 12.28
N ILE A 70 7.23 -6.16 12.14
CA ILE A 70 8.51 -6.09 12.85
C ILE A 70 8.30 -5.44 14.22
N ALA A 71 7.59 -4.31 14.25
CA ALA A 71 7.32 -3.59 15.49
C ALA A 71 6.42 -4.41 16.43
N PRO A 72 6.80 -4.55 17.72
CA PRO A 72 5.96 -5.18 18.72
C PRO A 72 4.71 -4.34 19.00
N GLU A 73 3.68 -4.97 19.56
CA GLU A 73 2.33 -4.38 19.68
C GLU A 73 2.32 -3.07 20.48
N ASP A 74 3.09 -3.00 21.55
CA ASP A 74 3.20 -1.82 22.41
C ASP A 74 3.77 -0.58 21.74
N ARG A 75 4.51 -0.73 20.63
CA ARG A 75 5.11 0.37 19.85
C ARG A 75 4.27 0.80 18.65
N ARG A 76 3.35 -0.06 18.15
CA ARG A 76 2.66 0.13 16.87
C ARG A 76 1.85 1.43 16.80
N ALA A 77 1.12 1.76 17.86
CA ALA A 77 0.29 2.97 17.89
C ALA A 77 1.14 4.25 17.82
N ALA A 78 2.24 4.31 18.57
CA ALA A 78 3.15 5.47 18.55
C ALA A 78 3.87 5.62 17.20
N ILE A 79 4.26 4.49 16.58
CA ILE A 79 4.87 4.50 15.25
C ILE A 79 3.86 4.99 14.22
N LEU A 80 2.63 4.49 14.23
CA LEU A 80 1.58 4.91 13.30
C LEU A 80 1.29 6.41 13.42
N ASP A 81 1.18 6.93 14.63
CA ASP A 81 0.98 8.37 14.86
C ASP A 81 2.10 9.20 14.24
N LYS A 82 3.38 8.84 14.45
CA LYS A 82 4.52 9.54 13.83
C LYS A 82 4.61 9.39 12.33
N VAL A 83 4.12 8.30 11.75
CA VAL A 83 4.02 8.16 10.28
C VAL A 83 2.93 9.08 9.72
N LEU A 84 1.83 9.23 10.44
CA LEU A 84 0.73 10.12 10.03
C LEU A 84 1.09 11.60 10.24
N ASN A 85 1.76 11.91 11.34
CA ASN A 85 2.13 13.24 11.82
C ASN A 85 3.65 13.32 12.07
N PRO A 86 4.48 13.31 11.00
CA PRO A 86 5.94 13.27 11.17
C PRO A 86 6.45 14.48 11.94
N PRO A 87 7.31 14.28 12.96
CA PRO A 87 7.97 15.39 13.67
C PRO A 87 8.82 16.23 12.71
N GLU A 88 9.04 17.50 13.08
CA GLU A 88 9.96 18.37 12.35
C GLU A 88 11.37 17.73 12.26
N GLY A 89 11.98 17.81 11.09
CA GLY A 89 13.30 17.22 10.82
C GLY A 89 13.30 15.73 10.46
N MET A 90 12.19 15.01 10.64
CA MET A 90 12.08 13.62 10.16
C MET A 90 11.96 13.59 8.63
N THR A 91 12.83 12.83 7.98
CA THR A 91 12.81 12.68 6.52
C THR A 91 11.52 11.98 6.06
N GLN A 92 10.78 12.64 5.20
CA GLN A 92 9.53 12.12 4.64
C GLN A 92 9.77 11.42 3.30
N VAL A 93 8.70 10.84 2.75
CA VAL A 93 8.76 10.21 1.43
C VAL A 93 8.94 11.29 0.35
N GLY A 94 10.11 11.31 -0.26
CA GLY A 94 10.46 12.28 -1.33
C GLY A 94 10.26 11.74 -2.74
N SER A 95 9.97 10.46 -2.90
CA SER A 95 9.80 9.79 -4.18
C SER A 95 8.62 8.82 -4.15
N PRO A 96 7.85 8.75 -5.25
CA PRO A 96 6.70 7.83 -5.34
C PRO A 96 7.04 6.34 -5.18
N PHE A 97 8.31 5.93 -5.34
CA PHE A 97 8.72 4.54 -5.14
C PHE A 97 8.31 3.96 -3.79
N ALA A 98 8.58 4.70 -2.71
CA ALA A 98 8.30 4.23 -1.35
C ALA A 98 6.80 4.33 -0.98
N VAL A 99 6.01 5.07 -1.75
CA VAL A 99 4.59 5.33 -1.47
C VAL A 99 3.75 4.06 -1.52
N LEU A 100 4.10 3.10 -2.39
CA LEU A 100 3.40 1.81 -2.43
C LEU A 100 3.39 1.13 -1.06
N TYR A 101 4.55 1.06 -0.41
CA TYR A 101 4.68 0.42 0.91
C TYR A 101 3.96 1.20 2.01
N LEU A 102 3.98 2.54 1.93
CA LEU A 102 3.21 3.39 2.83
C LEU A 102 1.70 3.14 2.68
N PHE A 103 1.20 3.06 1.44
CA PHE A 103 -0.21 2.81 1.16
C PHE A 103 -0.65 1.41 1.63
N GLU A 104 0.15 0.37 1.37
CA GLU A 104 -0.12 -0.97 1.87
C GLU A 104 -0.14 -1.03 3.41
N MET A 105 0.76 -0.30 4.07
CA MET A 105 0.75 -0.18 5.53
C MET A 105 -0.51 0.52 6.04
N LEU A 106 -0.92 1.62 5.40
CA LEU A 106 -2.13 2.36 5.77
C LEU A 106 -3.39 1.52 5.57
N GLU A 107 -3.51 0.79 4.45
CA GLU A 107 -4.59 -0.18 4.23
C GLU A 107 -4.63 -1.24 5.35
N LYS A 108 -3.47 -1.83 5.66
CA LYS A 108 -3.33 -2.83 6.73
C LYS A 108 -3.71 -2.28 8.11
N ALA A 109 -3.45 -1.00 8.36
CA ALA A 109 -3.82 -0.30 9.59
C ALA A 109 -5.28 0.20 9.61
N GLY A 110 -6.11 -0.13 8.60
CA GLY A 110 -7.50 0.34 8.48
C GLY A 110 -7.63 1.84 8.19
N ARG A 111 -6.57 2.46 7.65
CA ARG A 111 -6.52 3.90 7.35
C ARG A 111 -6.71 4.16 5.86
N THR A 112 -7.73 3.52 5.27
CA THR A 112 -8.00 3.56 3.82
C THR A 112 -8.25 4.97 3.30
N ASP A 113 -8.93 5.83 4.07
CA ASP A 113 -9.16 7.23 3.69
C ASP A 113 -7.86 8.04 3.60
N GLU A 114 -6.87 7.72 4.43
CA GLU A 114 -5.53 8.32 4.38
C GLU A 114 -4.81 8.00 3.07
N VAL A 115 -4.97 6.78 2.54
CA VAL A 115 -4.39 6.40 1.24
C VAL A 115 -4.92 7.32 0.15
N ILE A 116 -6.24 7.49 0.08
CA ILE A 116 -6.87 8.35 -0.93
C ILE A 116 -6.46 9.80 -0.76
N ALA A 117 -6.45 10.32 0.49
CA ALA A 117 -6.01 11.68 0.76
C ALA A 117 -4.55 11.92 0.32
N ARG A 118 -3.64 10.96 0.58
CA ARG A 118 -2.24 11.04 0.17
C ARG A 118 -2.04 10.89 -1.33
N ILE A 119 -2.87 10.10 -2.03
CA ILE A 119 -2.85 10.08 -3.50
C ILE A 119 -3.15 11.48 -4.04
N TYR A 120 -4.19 12.16 -3.54
CA TYR A 120 -4.46 13.54 -3.92
C TYR A 120 -3.30 14.47 -3.58
N GLN A 121 -2.81 14.42 -2.34
CA GLN A 121 -1.72 15.27 -1.88
C GLN A 121 -0.45 15.13 -2.74
N TYR A 122 -0.05 13.91 -3.05
CA TYR A 122 1.23 13.66 -3.71
C TYR A 122 1.17 13.78 -5.24
N TYR A 123 0.02 13.47 -5.85
CA TYR A 123 -0.08 13.40 -7.31
C TYR A 123 -0.85 14.57 -7.92
N GLN A 124 -1.64 15.32 -7.14
CA GLN A 124 -2.32 16.53 -7.63
C GLN A 124 -1.34 17.54 -8.24
N PRO A 125 -0.15 17.81 -7.66
CA PRO A 125 0.81 18.71 -8.29
C PRO A 125 1.25 18.30 -9.70
N MET A 126 1.30 16.99 -9.99
CA MET A 126 1.59 16.52 -11.36
C MET A 126 0.47 16.90 -12.32
N LEU A 127 -0.79 16.79 -11.89
CA LEU A 127 -1.95 17.20 -12.69
C LEU A 127 -1.99 18.70 -12.89
N ASP A 128 -1.69 19.49 -11.88
CA ASP A 128 -1.64 20.96 -11.93
C ASP A 128 -0.58 21.46 -12.94
N HIS A 129 0.51 20.69 -13.10
CA HIS A 129 1.53 20.92 -14.13
C HIS A 129 1.20 20.28 -15.47
N GLN A 130 -0.05 19.78 -15.66
CA GLN A 130 -0.51 19.13 -16.90
C GLN A 130 0.37 17.91 -17.30
N ALA A 131 0.88 17.19 -16.32
CA ALA A 131 1.68 15.99 -16.57
C ALA A 131 0.85 14.92 -17.30
N THR A 132 1.42 14.34 -18.34
CA THR A 132 0.85 13.21 -19.09
C THR A 132 1.37 11.86 -18.60
N THR A 133 2.36 11.88 -17.72
CA THR A 133 3.02 10.71 -17.12
C THR A 133 3.30 10.98 -15.64
N VAL A 134 3.59 9.93 -14.89
CA VAL A 134 3.98 10.05 -13.47
C VAL A 134 5.48 10.35 -13.35
N TRP A 135 5.84 11.15 -12.34
CA TRP A 135 7.19 11.68 -12.14
C TRP A 135 8.02 10.83 -11.18
N GLU A 136 9.34 10.95 -11.28
CA GLU A 136 10.29 10.26 -10.39
C GLU A 136 10.25 10.74 -8.94
N THR A 137 10.10 12.07 -8.76
CA THR A 137 10.05 12.70 -7.43
C THR A 137 8.80 13.57 -7.31
N PHE A 138 8.38 13.86 -6.08
CA PHE A 138 7.29 14.81 -5.86
C PHE A 138 7.75 16.25 -6.14
N ALA A 139 6.82 17.10 -6.58
CA ALA A 139 7.09 18.46 -7.03
C ALA A 139 7.69 19.37 -5.95
N ASP A 140 7.39 19.13 -4.69
CA ASP A 140 7.87 19.86 -3.52
C ASP A 140 9.18 19.28 -2.95
N SER A 141 9.70 18.19 -3.54
CA SER A 141 10.98 17.66 -3.13
C SER A 141 12.07 18.69 -3.44
N THR A 142 13.04 18.82 -2.53
CA THR A 142 14.19 19.75 -2.68
C THR A 142 15.11 19.43 -3.87
N VAL A 143 14.77 18.40 -4.63
CA VAL A 143 15.53 17.94 -5.80
C VAL A 143 14.90 18.51 -7.06
N THR A 144 15.10 19.80 -7.29
CA THR A 144 14.78 20.44 -8.55
C THR A 144 16.01 20.47 -9.46
N TRP A 145 15.82 20.26 -10.75
CA TRP A 145 16.85 20.42 -11.75
C TRP A 145 16.43 21.52 -12.72
N GLN A 146 17.11 22.66 -12.72
CA GLN A 146 16.93 23.77 -13.69
C GLN A 146 15.45 24.14 -13.89
N ASP A 147 14.72 24.47 -12.83
CA ASP A 147 13.30 24.82 -12.86
C ASP A 147 12.33 23.67 -13.21
N PHE A 148 12.82 22.45 -13.40
CA PHE A 148 11.96 21.27 -13.49
C PHE A 148 11.54 20.79 -12.09
N PRO A 149 10.26 20.51 -11.89
CA PRO A 149 9.75 20.07 -10.59
C PRO A 149 10.17 18.63 -10.22
N THR A 150 10.88 17.93 -11.08
CA THR A 150 11.32 16.53 -10.90
C THR A 150 12.54 16.21 -11.78
N ARG A 151 13.22 15.10 -11.47
CA ARG A 151 14.37 14.59 -12.26
C ARG A 151 13.93 13.97 -13.58
N SER A 152 12.83 13.20 -13.56
CA SER A 152 12.28 12.55 -14.74
C SER A 152 10.77 12.69 -14.77
N HIS A 153 10.21 13.09 -15.90
CA HIS A 153 8.78 13.21 -16.11
C HIS A 153 8.10 11.89 -16.50
N CYS A 154 8.83 10.79 -16.67
CA CYS A 154 8.26 9.49 -16.98
C CYS A 154 8.98 8.40 -16.18
N HIS A 155 8.34 7.93 -15.12
CA HIS A 155 8.96 7.01 -14.19
C HIS A 155 7.97 5.92 -13.74
N ALA A 156 8.16 4.70 -14.26
CA ALA A 156 7.21 3.61 -14.11
C ALA A 156 6.93 3.21 -12.65
N TRP A 157 7.92 3.24 -11.77
CA TRP A 157 7.72 2.87 -10.36
C TRP A 157 6.82 3.85 -9.58
N SER A 158 6.48 4.98 -10.20
CA SER A 158 5.59 5.98 -9.60
C SER A 158 4.11 5.72 -9.87
N ALA A 159 3.77 4.64 -10.57
CA ALA A 159 2.41 4.29 -10.96
C ALA A 159 1.61 3.56 -9.86
N SER A 160 2.11 3.51 -8.63
CA SER A 160 1.44 2.86 -7.48
C SER A 160 -0.01 3.29 -7.23
N PRO A 161 -0.47 4.53 -7.53
CA PRO A 161 -1.88 4.90 -7.35
C PRO A 161 -2.84 4.01 -8.13
N ILE A 162 -2.47 3.52 -9.31
CA ILE A 162 -3.34 2.62 -10.10
C ILE A 162 -3.61 1.33 -9.32
N HIS A 163 -2.58 0.77 -8.68
CA HIS A 163 -2.72 -0.41 -7.83
C HIS A 163 -3.66 -0.14 -6.64
N SER A 164 -3.42 0.95 -5.89
CA SER A 164 -4.23 1.30 -4.73
C SER A 164 -5.68 1.65 -5.11
N LEU A 165 -5.90 2.39 -6.19
CA LEU A 165 -7.25 2.73 -6.66
C LEU A 165 -8.04 1.48 -7.09
N ASN A 166 -7.40 0.53 -7.77
CA ASN A 166 -8.05 -0.74 -8.12
C ASN A 166 -8.40 -1.57 -6.87
N ARG A 167 -7.51 -1.63 -5.89
CA ARG A 167 -7.74 -2.37 -4.64
C ARG A 167 -8.79 -1.71 -3.74
N ILE A 168 -8.73 -0.39 -3.60
CA ILE A 168 -9.58 0.37 -2.68
C ILE A 168 -10.87 0.75 -3.37
N VAL A 169 -10.82 1.61 -4.39
CA VAL A 169 -12.01 2.22 -4.96
C VAL A 169 -12.86 1.22 -5.74
N LEU A 170 -12.23 0.33 -6.52
CA LEU A 170 -12.93 -0.74 -7.20
C LEU A 170 -13.09 -1.99 -6.31
N GLY A 171 -12.29 -2.12 -5.28
CA GLY A 171 -12.32 -3.24 -4.36
C GLY A 171 -11.86 -4.57 -4.98
N ILE A 172 -11.06 -4.55 -6.05
CA ILE A 172 -10.62 -5.76 -6.75
C ILE A 172 -9.34 -6.28 -6.09
N VAL A 173 -9.44 -7.33 -5.29
CA VAL A 173 -8.29 -7.91 -4.57
C VAL A 173 -8.15 -9.39 -4.90
N PRO A 174 -6.98 -9.85 -5.39
CA PRO A 174 -6.73 -11.27 -5.55
C PRO A 174 -6.89 -12.03 -4.21
N ALA A 175 -7.73 -13.06 -4.20
CA ALA A 175 -8.03 -13.88 -3.02
C ALA A 175 -7.40 -15.28 -3.09
N SER A 176 -6.75 -15.62 -4.22
CA SER A 176 -5.99 -16.87 -4.37
C SER A 176 -4.72 -16.66 -5.17
N ALA A 177 -3.73 -17.51 -4.94
CA ALA A 177 -2.55 -17.58 -5.79
C ALA A 177 -2.96 -17.88 -7.24
N GLY A 178 -2.27 -17.28 -8.21
CA GLY A 178 -2.56 -17.44 -9.63
C GLY A 178 -3.80 -16.68 -10.12
N GLY A 179 -4.51 -15.92 -9.25
CA GLY A 179 -5.61 -15.05 -9.69
C GLY A 179 -6.85 -15.80 -10.20
N ALA A 180 -7.12 -17.00 -9.68
CA ALA A 180 -8.33 -17.76 -9.97
C ALA A 180 -9.55 -17.26 -9.16
N LYS A 181 -9.30 -16.54 -8.07
CA LYS A 181 -10.33 -15.97 -7.20
C LYS A 181 -10.00 -14.53 -6.85
N PHE A 182 -11.02 -13.65 -6.87
CA PHE A 182 -10.93 -12.26 -6.40
C PHE A 182 -12.06 -11.96 -5.42
N SER A 183 -11.73 -11.17 -4.39
CA SER A 183 -12.74 -10.48 -3.60
C SER A 183 -13.10 -9.14 -4.26
N ILE A 184 -14.37 -8.77 -4.18
CA ILE A 184 -14.91 -7.50 -4.66
C ILE A 184 -15.48 -6.76 -3.45
N SER A 185 -14.83 -5.68 -3.05
CA SER A 185 -15.15 -4.92 -1.84
C SER A 185 -14.87 -3.42 -2.05
N PRO A 186 -15.66 -2.71 -2.88
CA PRO A 186 -15.41 -1.32 -3.18
C PRO A 186 -15.50 -0.44 -1.93
N TYR A 187 -14.52 0.44 -1.75
CA TYR A 187 -14.51 1.46 -0.73
C TYR A 187 -14.79 2.82 -1.37
N LEU A 188 -15.88 3.48 -0.97
CA LEU A 188 -16.45 4.59 -1.74
C LEU A 188 -15.60 5.87 -1.74
N SER A 189 -14.85 6.15 -0.68
CA SER A 189 -13.95 7.32 -0.56
C SER A 189 -14.62 8.66 -0.93
N GLY A 190 -15.92 8.80 -0.63
CA GLY A 190 -16.69 9.99 -0.98
C GLY A 190 -17.10 10.13 -2.46
N LEU A 191 -16.77 9.15 -3.31
CA LEU A 191 -17.14 9.15 -4.72
C LEU A 191 -18.60 8.72 -4.92
N ALA A 192 -19.22 9.19 -6.01
CA ALA A 192 -20.58 8.78 -6.42
C ALA A 192 -20.55 7.55 -7.35
N TRP A 193 -19.45 7.30 -8.03
CA TRP A 193 -19.28 6.17 -8.94
C TRP A 193 -17.81 5.89 -9.22
N ALA A 194 -17.51 4.66 -9.62
CA ALA A 194 -16.23 4.30 -10.20
C ALA A 194 -16.40 3.17 -11.21
N LYS A 195 -15.45 3.07 -12.14
CA LYS A 195 -15.34 1.98 -13.10
C LYS A 195 -13.89 1.71 -13.44
N GLY A 196 -13.51 0.46 -13.55
CA GLY A 196 -12.17 0.07 -13.95
C GLY A 196 -12.00 -1.44 -14.04
N ALA A 197 -10.76 -1.86 -14.26
CA ALA A 197 -10.42 -3.26 -14.45
C ALA A 197 -9.01 -3.56 -13.92
N THR A 198 -8.79 -4.83 -13.55
CA THR A 198 -7.47 -5.40 -13.33
C THR A 198 -7.27 -6.64 -14.21
N ALA A 199 -6.02 -6.96 -14.51
CA ALA A 199 -5.70 -8.15 -15.29
C ALA A 199 -5.67 -9.41 -14.41
N SER A 200 -6.14 -10.52 -14.94
CA SER A 200 -5.86 -11.86 -14.45
C SER A 200 -5.28 -12.72 -15.56
N ILE A 201 -4.73 -13.90 -15.23
CA ILE A 201 -4.24 -14.85 -16.24
C ILE A 201 -5.36 -15.40 -17.15
N HIS A 202 -6.62 -15.24 -16.73
CA HIS A 202 -7.79 -15.71 -17.49
C HIS A 202 -8.49 -14.60 -18.27
N GLY A 203 -8.03 -13.34 -18.15
CA GLY A 203 -8.62 -12.16 -18.75
C GLY A 203 -8.95 -11.07 -17.72
N PRO A 204 -9.57 -9.97 -18.14
CA PRO A 204 -9.85 -8.84 -17.25
C PRO A 204 -10.92 -9.17 -16.21
N VAL A 205 -10.70 -8.64 -14.99
CA VAL A 205 -11.73 -8.53 -13.95
C VAL A 205 -12.16 -7.07 -13.93
N GLU A 206 -13.38 -6.80 -14.29
CA GLU A 206 -13.95 -5.45 -14.40
C GLU A 206 -14.93 -5.20 -13.26
N VAL A 207 -14.88 -4.01 -12.68
CA VAL A 207 -15.87 -3.58 -11.67
C VAL A 207 -16.36 -2.20 -12.03
N SER A 208 -17.66 -2.01 -11.93
CA SER A 208 -18.29 -0.69 -11.92
C SER A 208 -19.29 -0.61 -10.79
N TRP A 209 -19.34 0.56 -10.16
CA TRP A 209 -20.37 0.83 -9.17
C TRP A 209 -20.85 2.28 -9.23
N ARG A 210 -22.10 2.50 -8.78
CA ARG A 210 -22.74 3.81 -8.66
C ARG A 210 -23.58 3.85 -7.40
N LYS A 211 -23.42 4.93 -6.65
CA LYS A 211 -24.23 5.24 -5.46
C LYS A 211 -25.25 6.31 -5.79
N GLU A 212 -26.53 6.04 -5.49
CA GLU A 212 -27.65 6.98 -5.62
C GLU A 212 -28.47 6.93 -4.31
N GLY A 213 -28.47 8.03 -3.57
CA GLY A 213 -29.06 8.07 -2.22
C GLY A 213 -28.47 6.98 -1.32
N ASP A 214 -29.32 6.15 -0.75
CA ASP A 214 -28.94 5.05 0.16
C ASP A 214 -28.74 3.71 -0.56
N THR A 215 -28.70 3.71 -1.90
CA THR A 215 -28.51 2.50 -2.70
C THR A 215 -27.20 2.56 -3.46
N ILE A 216 -26.50 1.43 -3.54
CA ILE A 216 -25.35 1.24 -4.41
C ILE A 216 -25.57 0.04 -5.33
N GLU A 217 -25.38 0.27 -6.62
CA GLU A 217 -25.35 -0.75 -7.66
C GLU A 217 -23.91 -1.12 -7.95
N ILE A 218 -23.56 -2.39 -7.82
CA ILE A 218 -22.20 -2.91 -8.09
C ILE A 218 -22.33 -4.00 -9.14
N GLU A 219 -21.65 -3.82 -10.25
CA GLU A 219 -21.52 -4.84 -11.29
C GLU A 219 -20.05 -5.29 -11.38
N ALA A 220 -19.83 -6.58 -11.29
CA ALA A 220 -18.52 -7.19 -11.47
C ALA A 220 -18.56 -8.20 -12.61
N ARG A 221 -17.62 -8.08 -13.53
CA ARG A 221 -17.50 -8.94 -14.71
C ARG A 221 -16.14 -9.64 -14.71
N ALA A 222 -16.16 -10.94 -14.98
CA ALA A 222 -14.93 -11.72 -15.11
C ALA A 222 -15.17 -12.98 -15.97
N PRO A 223 -14.11 -13.53 -16.61
CA PRO A 223 -14.20 -14.83 -17.28
C PRO A 223 -14.68 -15.93 -16.34
N ARG A 224 -15.31 -16.98 -16.90
CA ARG A 224 -15.84 -18.14 -16.14
C ARG A 224 -14.81 -18.79 -15.22
N ALA A 225 -13.56 -18.80 -15.64
CA ALA A 225 -12.46 -19.40 -14.88
C ALA A 225 -12.06 -18.60 -13.62
N VAL A 226 -12.61 -17.39 -13.44
CA VAL A 226 -12.34 -16.53 -12.29
C VAL A 226 -13.54 -16.54 -11.35
N GLU A 227 -13.35 -16.92 -10.11
CA GLU A 227 -14.34 -16.78 -9.05
C GLU A 227 -14.35 -15.36 -8.50
N LEU A 228 -15.54 -14.78 -8.33
CA LEU A 228 -15.73 -13.48 -7.67
C LEU A 228 -16.54 -13.67 -6.39
N GLU A 229 -16.02 -13.14 -5.29
CA GLU A 229 -16.68 -13.12 -4.00
C GLU A 229 -16.93 -11.67 -3.58
N PHE A 230 -18.19 -11.29 -3.38
CA PHE A 230 -18.51 -9.97 -2.82
C PHE A 230 -18.28 -9.99 -1.31
N VAL A 231 -17.56 -8.98 -0.82
CA VAL A 231 -17.27 -8.78 0.61
C VAL A 231 -17.74 -7.39 1.02
N ASN A 232 -18.59 -7.32 2.02
CA ASN A 232 -19.06 -6.05 2.55
C ASN A 232 -17.96 -5.39 3.42
N ASN A 233 -17.96 -4.06 3.45
CA ASN A 233 -17.01 -3.28 4.27
C ASN A 233 -17.69 -2.07 4.93
N GLU A 234 -16.95 -1.33 5.74
CA GLU A 234 -17.47 -0.22 6.53
C GLU A 234 -18.03 0.93 5.69
N SER A 235 -17.47 1.22 4.51
CA SER A 235 -17.94 2.28 3.63
C SER A 235 -19.31 1.99 3.00
N LEU A 236 -19.72 0.73 3.00
CA LEU A 236 -21.02 0.27 2.50
C LEU A 236 -22.06 0.12 3.61
N LYS A 237 -21.67 0.35 4.86
CA LYS A 237 -22.56 0.20 6.01
C LYS A 237 -23.72 1.19 5.94
N GLY A 238 -24.94 0.66 6.10
CA GLY A 238 -26.17 1.44 6.02
C GLY A 238 -26.70 1.67 4.59
N LEU A 239 -25.99 1.21 3.57
CA LEU A 239 -26.46 1.25 2.20
C LEU A 239 -27.21 -0.03 1.83
N LYS A 240 -28.20 0.10 0.93
CA LYS A 240 -28.78 -1.04 0.21
C LYS A 240 -27.82 -1.42 -0.92
N VAL A 241 -27.18 -2.57 -0.81
CA VAL A 241 -26.21 -3.05 -1.80
C VAL A 241 -26.88 -4.02 -2.77
N ASN A 242 -26.84 -3.69 -4.06
CA ASN A 242 -27.26 -4.54 -5.15
C ASN A 242 -26.02 -4.99 -5.92
N TYR A 243 -25.55 -6.21 -5.66
CA TYR A 243 -24.40 -6.80 -6.32
C TYR A 243 -24.82 -7.74 -7.44
N ARG A 244 -24.23 -7.59 -8.61
CA ARG A 244 -24.46 -8.47 -9.77
C ARG A 244 -23.12 -8.90 -10.37
N ARG A 245 -22.96 -10.22 -10.56
CA ARG A 245 -21.89 -10.78 -11.39
C ARG A 245 -22.40 -10.99 -12.82
N THR A 246 -21.55 -10.65 -13.78
CA THR A 246 -21.74 -10.95 -15.22
C THR A 246 -20.49 -11.65 -15.79
N GLU A 247 -20.61 -12.21 -16.98
CA GLU A 247 -19.51 -12.85 -17.72
C GLU A 247 -19.02 -11.96 -18.89
#